data_7a25b2725b72bcbea58537885cf3856d
#
_entry.id   7a25b2725b72bcbea58537885cf3856d
#
_cell.length_a   1.000
_cell.length_b   1.000
_cell.length_c   1.000
_cell.angle_alpha   90.00
_cell.angle_beta   90.00
_cell.angle_gamma   90.00
#
_symmetry.space_group_name_H-M   'P 1'
#
loop_
_entity.id
_entity.type
_entity.pdbx_description
1 polymer ?
#
loop_
_entity_poly.entity_id
_entity_poly.type
_entity_poly.pdbx_seq_one_letter_code
_entity_poly.pdbx_strand_id
1 'polypeptide(L)'
;AKDLIIETALHVVAREGVSRSFFKQVAQELNTTTDFLNSVIDNDFALREYAEERVTLEMAEMFEKAIGSLPADTAIVDRLHIVASVYFNFSLRHTERFCAIIGLANGSIVPHSGDGSPHEGMTENFAIMMKLLREFIMEAGIQPPDQLVYLSALAMWAGADGVSHLCALGDFREYEDDLKWGLFSQALTSSFFAVAHGLQLVDKNLP
;
A
#
# COMPACT_ATOMS: atom_id res chain seq x y z
N ALA A 1 18.65 -2.02 -18.82
CA ALA A 1 19.52 -2.34 -17.68
C ALA A 1 18.85 -1.97 -16.34
N LYS A 2 18.38 -0.73 -16.17
CA LYS A 2 17.76 -0.27 -14.91
C LYS A 2 16.56 -1.14 -14.49
N ASP A 3 15.63 -1.41 -15.41
CA ASP A 3 14.45 -2.24 -15.10
C ASP A 3 14.84 -3.65 -14.63
N LEU A 4 15.82 -4.29 -15.29
CA LEU A 4 16.29 -5.61 -14.87
C LEU A 4 16.88 -5.58 -13.45
N ILE A 5 17.63 -4.53 -13.12
CA ILE A 5 18.19 -4.36 -11.77
C ILE A 5 17.06 -4.21 -10.74
N ILE A 6 16.05 -3.40 -11.03
CA ILE A 6 14.89 -3.19 -10.15
C ILE A 6 14.11 -4.50 -9.94
N GLU A 7 13.82 -5.24 -11.02
CA GLU A 7 13.12 -6.52 -10.93
C GLU A 7 13.92 -7.55 -10.10
N THR A 8 15.23 -7.60 -10.31
CA THR A 8 16.10 -8.48 -9.52
C THR A 8 16.14 -8.05 -8.04
N ALA A 9 16.13 -6.75 -7.78
CA ALA A 9 16.05 -6.22 -6.41
C ALA A 9 14.76 -6.65 -5.71
N LEU A 10 13.61 -6.56 -6.38
CA LEU A 10 12.32 -7.01 -5.85
C LEU A 10 12.35 -8.51 -5.52
N HIS A 11 12.92 -9.32 -6.42
CA HIS A 11 13.07 -10.75 -6.20
C HIS A 11 13.97 -11.08 -4.99
N VAL A 12 15.10 -10.40 -4.87
CA VAL A 12 16.02 -10.57 -3.72
C VAL A 12 15.34 -10.19 -2.41
N VAL A 13 14.62 -9.04 -2.37
CA VAL A 13 13.91 -8.61 -1.16
C VAL A 13 12.82 -9.60 -0.76
N ALA A 14 12.05 -10.10 -1.71
CA ALA A 14 10.98 -11.06 -1.45
C ALA A 14 11.51 -12.36 -0.83
N ARG A 15 12.68 -12.82 -1.28
CA ARG A 15 13.30 -14.07 -0.83
C ARG A 15 14.08 -13.92 0.49
N GLU A 16 14.81 -12.84 0.65
CA GLU A 16 15.84 -12.68 1.71
C GLU A 16 15.58 -11.49 2.64
N GLY A 17 14.62 -10.64 2.30
CA GLY A 17 14.41 -9.37 2.96
C GLY A 17 15.50 -8.34 2.63
N VAL A 18 15.39 -7.15 3.22
CA VAL A 18 16.38 -6.10 3.06
C VAL A 18 17.50 -6.27 4.09
N SER A 19 18.70 -6.59 3.62
CA SER A 19 19.91 -6.72 4.44
C SER A 19 20.87 -5.56 4.22
N ARG A 20 21.91 -5.45 5.06
CA ARG A 20 23.01 -4.49 4.85
C ARG A 20 23.81 -4.79 3.57
N SER A 21 23.72 -6.00 3.04
CA SER A 21 24.39 -6.44 1.83
C SER A 21 23.45 -6.48 0.61
N PHE A 22 22.28 -5.90 0.70
CA PHE A 22 21.24 -5.96 -0.33
C PHE A 22 21.76 -5.60 -1.73
N PHE A 23 22.46 -4.48 -1.88
CA PHE A 23 23.03 -4.06 -3.15
C PHE A 23 24.02 -5.08 -3.73
N LYS A 24 24.83 -5.71 -2.84
CA LYS A 24 25.76 -6.77 -3.24
C LYS A 24 25.01 -8.06 -3.64
N GLN A 25 23.93 -8.40 -2.96
CA GLN A 25 23.10 -9.57 -3.29
C GLN A 25 22.47 -9.39 -4.68
N VAL A 26 21.97 -8.21 -5.02
CA VAL A 26 21.44 -7.91 -6.36
C VAL A 26 22.54 -8.01 -7.43
N ALA A 27 23.75 -7.52 -7.15
CA ALA A 27 24.87 -7.65 -8.07
C ALA A 27 25.24 -9.14 -8.32
N GLN A 28 25.24 -9.94 -7.26
CA GLN A 28 25.52 -11.39 -7.36
C GLN A 28 24.45 -12.13 -8.15
N GLU A 29 23.17 -11.84 -7.93
CA GLU A 29 22.07 -12.46 -8.65
C GLU A 29 22.14 -12.13 -10.16
N LEU A 30 22.59 -10.93 -10.51
CA LEU A 30 22.80 -10.49 -11.90
C LEU A 30 24.13 -10.96 -12.50
N ASN A 31 24.95 -11.72 -11.76
CA ASN A 31 26.31 -12.08 -12.18
C ASN A 31 27.16 -10.87 -12.62
N THR A 32 27.07 -9.77 -11.87
CA THR A 32 27.78 -8.53 -12.14
C THR A 32 28.47 -7.98 -10.88
N THR A 33 29.06 -6.79 -10.98
CA THR A 33 29.74 -6.12 -9.88
C THR A 33 28.90 -5.00 -9.28
N THR A 34 29.17 -4.63 -8.04
CA THR A 34 28.56 -3.45 -7.42
C THR A 34 28.95 -2.16 -8.15
N ASP A 35 30.13 -2.10 -8.77
CA ASP A 35 30.56 -0.94 -9.57
C ASP A 35 29.71 -0.77 -10.83
N PHE A 36 29.32 -1.90 -11.46
CA PHE A 36 28.36 -1.83 -12.57
C PHE A 36 27.00 -1.34 -12.07
N LEU A 37 26.48 -1.84 -10.96
CA LEU A 37 25.22 -1.33 -10.40
C LEU A 37 25.32 0.17 -10.12
N ASN A 38 26.40 0.64 -9.49
CA ASN A 38 26.62 2.06 -9.21
C ASN A 38 26.72 2.93 -10.47
N SER A 39 27.10 2.35 -11.61
CA SER A 39 27.08 3.08 -12.89
C SER A 39 25.69 3.30 -13.46
N VAL A 40 24.67 2.57 -12.96
CA VAL A 40 23.27 2.63 -13.43
C VAL A 40 22.34 3.21 -12.37
N ILE A 41 22.58 2.91 -11.10
CA ILE A 41 21.81 3.35 -9.94
C ILE A 41 22.79 3.82 -8.87
N ASP A 42 22.62 5.03 -8.39
CA ASP A 42 23.60 5.76 -7.58
C ASP A 42 24.04 5.01 -6.31
N ASN A 43 23.14 4.31 -5.64
CA ASN A 43 23.44 3.60 -4.39
C ASN A 43 22.30 2.65 -3.96
N ASP A 44 22.52 1.94 -2.85
CA ASP A 44 21.57 1.01 -2.23
C ASP A 44 20.22 1.67 -1.89
N PHE A 45 20.25 2.92 -1.40
CA PHE A 45 19.03 3.64 -1.04
C PHE A 45 18.19 3.95 -2.29
N ALA A 46 18.80 4.49 -3.35
CA ALA A 46 18.12 4.76 -4.62
C ALA A 46 17.54 3.49 -5.26
N LEU A 47 18.22 2.35 -5.12
CA LEU A 47 17.69 1.07 -5.61
C LEU A 47 16.42 0.65 -4.87
N ARG A 48 16.39 0.85 -3.55
CA ARG A 48 15.19 0.56 -2.74
C ARG A 48 14.04 1.46 -3.11
N GLU A 49 14.28 2.76 -3.26
CA GLU A 49 13.25 3.72 -3.70
C GLU A 49 12.66 3.33 -5.06
N TYR A 50 13.50 3.02 -6.05
CA TYR A 50 13.02 2.58 -7.37
C TYR A 50 12.26 1.25 -7.32
N ALA A 51 12.66 0.34 -6.47
CA ALA A 51 11.95 -0.94 -6.31
C ALA A 51 10.58 -0.75 -5.63
N GLU A 52 10.51 0.09 -4.59
CA GLU A 52 9.26 0.46 -3.92
C GLU A 52 8.32 1.21 -4.87
N GLU A 53 8.81 2.23 -5.56
CA GLU A 53 8.06 3.01 -6.55
C GLU A 53 7.47 2.10 -7.64
N ARG A 54 8.25 1.14 -8.15
CA ARG A 54 7.77 0.19 -9.17
C ARG A 54 6.53 -0.55 -8.72
N VAL A 55 6.52 -1.13 -7.54
CA VAL A 55 5.39 -1.94 -7.06
C VAL A 55 4.21 -1.06 -6.64
N THR A 56 4.45 0.11 -6.06
CA THR A 56 3.38 1.04 -5.70
C THR A 56 2.68 1.63 -6.92
N LEU A 57 3.40 1.90 -8.01
CA LEU A 57 2.81 2.32 -9.29
C LEU A 57 2.01 1.18 -9.93
N GLU A 58 2.53 -0.04 -9.98
CA GLU A 58 1.78 -1.22 -10.47
C GLU A 58 0.44 -1.37 -9.72
N MET A 59 0.45 -1.19 -8.40
CA MET A 59 -0.76 -1.26 -7.58
C MET A 59 -1.71 -0.08 -7.87
N ALA A 60 -1.19 1.13 -8.02
CA ALA A 60 -1.99 2.30 -8.38
C ALA A 60 -2.70 2.11 -9.73
N GLU A 61 -2.00 1.61 -10.75
CA GLU A 61 -2.59 1.26 -12.04
C GLU A 61 -3.71 0.21 -11.91
N MET A 62 -3.53 -0.79 -11.04
CA MET A 62 -4.57 -1.78 -10.76
C MET A 62 -5.80 -1.14 -10.11
N PHE A 63 -5.62 -0.19 -9.18
CA PHE A 63 -6.70 0.56 -8.55
C PHE A 63 -7.46 1.39 -9.58
N GLU A 64 -6.75 2.18 -10.38
CA GLU A 64 -7.35 3.03 -11.42
C GLU A 64 -8.13 2.22 -12.44
N LYS A 65 -7.55 1.10 -12.89
CA LYS A 65 -8.23 0.18 -13.82
C LYS A 65 -9.51 -0.40 -13.21
N ALA A 66 -9.47 -0.81 -11.94
CA ALA A 66 -10.63 -1.36 -11.25
C ALA A 66 -11.73 -0.29 -11.09
N ILE A 67 -11.37 0.92 -10.65
CA ILE A 67 -12.31 2.04 -10.52
C ILE A 67 -12.88 2.44 -11.89
N GLY A 68 -12.01 2.54 -12.91
CA GLY A 68 -12.41 2.93 -14.27
C GLY A 68 -13.32 1.91 -14.98
N SER A 69 -13.35 0.66 -14.50
CA SER A 69 -14.27 -0.38 -15.00
C SER A 69 -15.67 -0.31 -14.40
N LEU A 70 -15.87 0.50 -13.34
CA LEU A 70 -17.16 0.64 -12.68
C LEU A 70 -18.08 1.62 -13.43
N PRO A 71 -19.40 1.46 -13.34
CA PRO A 71 -20.37 2.46 -13.79
C PRO A 71 -20.09 3.83 -13.14
N ALA A 72 -20.37 4.91 -13.88
CA ALA A 72 -20.10 6.27 -13.41
C ALA A 72 -20.90 6.64 -12.13
N ASP A 73 -22.05 6.04 -11.94
CA ASP A 73 -22.96 6.21 -10.80
C ASP A 73 -22.68 5.24 -9.63
N THR A 74 -21.57 4.50 -9.67
CA THR A 74 -21.17 3.62 -8.57
C THR A 74 -20.96 4.40 -7.29
N ALA A 75 -21.61 3.98 -6.20
CA ALA A 75 -21.48 4.60 -4.89
C ALA A 75 -20.01 4.62 -4.42
N ILE A 76 -19.63 5.67 -3.70
CA ILE A 76 -18.25 5.85 -3.23
C ILE A 76 -17.79 4.72 -2.33
N VAL A 77 -18.70 4.17 -1.51
CA VAL A 77 -18.41 3.03 -0.64
C VAL A 77 -18.03 1.78 -1.44
N ASP A 78 -18.66 1.56 -2.59
CA ASP A 78 -18.34 0.42 -3.47
C ASP A 78 -16.98 0.63 -4.17
N ARG A 79 -16.64 1.87 -4.53
CA ARG A 79 -15.31 2.21 -5.07
C ARG A 79 -14.21 1.97 -4.04
N LEU A 80 -14.43 2.36 -2.79
CA LEU A 80 -13.50 2.07 -1.68
C LEU A 80 -13.36 0.56 -1.45
N HIS A 81 -14.47 -0.18 -1.49
CA HIS A 81 -14.47 -1.64 -1.34
C HIS A 81 -13.70 -2.33 -2.46
N ILE A 82 -13.85 -1.86 -3.71
CA ILE A 82 -13.12 -2.40 -4.86
C ILE A 82 -11.60 -2.18 -4.71
N VAL A 83 -11.16 -0.97 -4.32
CA VAL A 83 -9.75 -0.68 -4.09
C VAL A 83 -9.16 -1.59 -3.01
N ALA A 84 -9.85 -1.73 -1.88
CA ALA A 84 -9.45 -2.62 -0.81
C ALA A 84 -9.40 -4.09 -1.28
N SER A 85 -10.37 -4.53 -2.10
CA SER A 85 -10.40 -5.87 -2.67
C SER A 85 -9.25 -6.12 -3.65
N VAL A 86 -8.88 -5.13 -4.46
CA VAL A 86 -7.71 -5.21 -5.35
C VAL A 86 -6.43 -5.35 -4.53
N TYR A 87 -6.26 -4.57 -3.46
CA TYR A 87 -5.12 -4.67 -2.55
C TYR A 87 -5.02 -6.07 -1.92
N PHE A 88 -6.11 -6.59 -1.39
CA PHE A 88 -6.14 -7.92 -0.80
C PHE A 88 -5.83 -9.03 -1.82
N ASN A 89 -6.43 -8.96 -3.00
CA ASN A 89 -6.10 -9.89 -4.09
C ASN A 89 -4.64 -9.82 -4.51
N PHE A 90 -4.07 -8.61 -4.56
CA PHE A 90 -2.66 -8.43 -4.85
C PHE A 90 -1.79 -9.15 -3.82
N SER A 91 -2.07 -9.00 -2.54
CA SER A 91 -1.31 -9.68 -1.48
C SER A 91 -1.34 -11.21 -1.60
N LEU A 92 -2.47 -11.78 -1.99
CA LEU A 92 -2.63 -13.23 -2.12
C LEU A 92 -2.05 -13.80 -3.42
N ARG A 93 -2.17 -13.07 -4.55
CA ARG A 93 -1.79 -13.56 -5.88
C ARG A 93 -0.41 -13.13 -6.34
N HIS A 94 0.09 -12.03 -5.80
CA HIS A 94 1.40 -11.46 -6.08
C HIS A 94 2.24 -11.41 -4.81
N THR A 95 2.25 -12.51 -4.06
CA THR A 95 2.87 -12.61 -2.72
C THR A 95 4.33 -12.16 -2.72
N GLU A 96 5.09 -12.46 -3.77
CA GLU A 96 6.49 -12.01 -3.91
C GLU A 96 6.59 -10.47 -3.95
N ARG A 97 5.76 -9.82 -4.75
CA ARG A 97 5.66 -8.35 -4.83
C ARG A 97 5.21 -7.74 -3.52
N PHE A 98 4.24 -8.38 -2.87
CA PHE A 98 3.74 -7.95 -1.57
C PHE A 98 4.82 -8.06 -0.49
N CYS A 99 5.57 -9.15 -0.44
CA CYS A 99 6.75 -9.30 0.43
C CYS A 99 7.79 -8.20 0.18
N ALA A 100 8.02 -7.87 -1.10
CA ALA A 100 8.99 -6.85 -1.45
C ALA A 100 8.57 -5.46 -0.93
N ILE A 101 7.30 -5.07 -1.07
CA ILE A 101 6.79 -3.81 -0.49
C ILE A 101 7.03 -3.78 1.02
N ILE A 102 6.60 -4.81 1.75
CA ILE A 102 6.76 -4.88 3.21
C ILE A 102 8.24 -4.82 3.60
N GLY A 103 9.11 -5.52 2.88
CA GLY A 103 10.54 -5.54 3.15
C GLY A 103 11.22 -4.22 2.86
N LEU A 104 10.85 -3.53 1.78
CA LEU A 104 11.42 -2.24 1.38
C LEU A 104 10.98 -1.10 2.30
N ALA A 105 9.71 -1.07 2.66
CA ALA A 105 9.15 -0.02 3.49
C ALA A 105 9.72 0.02 4.93
N ASN A 106 10.50 -0.99 5.36
CA ASN A 106 11.03 -1.08 6.72
C ASN A 106 10.00 -0.76 7.82
N GLY A 107 8.73 -1.12 7.57
CA GLY A 107 7.60 -0.76 8.43
C GLY A 107 7.08 0.67 8.25
N SER A 108 7.62 1.44 7.31
CA SER A 108 7.14 2.78 6.99
C SER A 108 6.28 2.71 5.73
N ILE A 109 4.98 2.61 5.90
CA ILE A 109 3.99 2.74 4.83
C ILE A 109 3.85 4.22 4.42
N VAL A 110 4.37 5.10 5.24
CA VAL A 110 4.30 6.55 5.06
C VAL A 110 5.69 7.09 4.82
N PRO A 111 5.94 7.72 3.68
CA PRO A 111 7.18 8.44 3.45
C PRO A 111 7.38 9.47 4.57
N HIS A 112 8.54 9.46 5.17
CA HIS A 112 8.93 10.49 6.11
C HIS A 112 9.27 11.77 5.35
N SER A 113 8.28 12.65 5.17
CA SER A 113 8.59 14.03 4.87
C SER A 113 9.28 14.63 6.10
N GLY A 114 10.46 15.18 5.91
CA GLY A 114 11.28 15.72 7.01
C GLY A 114 10.65 16.93 7.74
N ASP A 115 9.53 17.46 7.24
CA ASP A 115 8.79 18.60 7.80
C ASP A 115 7.46 18.24 8.46
N GLY A 116 7.08 16.94 8.46
CA GLY A 116 5.80 16.49 9.02
C GLY A 116 4.58 16.82 8.15
N SER A 117 4.78 17.31 6.93
CA SER A 117 3.69 17.54 5.98
C SER A 117 3.07 16.20 5.53
N PRO A 118 1.74 16.01 5.65
CA PRO A 118 1.10 14.76 5.28
C PRO A 118 1.04 14.50 3.77
N HIS A 119 1.64 15.35 2.95
CA HIS A 119 1.48 15.31 1.49
C HIS A 119 2.78 15.11 0.71
N GLU A 120 3.96 15.38 1.29
CA GLU A 120 5.23 15.12 0.62
C GLU A 120 5.65 13.66 0.75
N GLY A 121 5.82 12.99 -0.39
CA GLY A 121 6.29 11.60 -0.48
C GLY A 121 5.20 10.53 -0.30
N MET A 122 3.93 10.88 -0.39
CA MET A 122 2.83 9.92 -0.36
C MET A 122 2.84 9.05 -1.63
N THR A 123 2.75 7.73 -1.46
CA THR A 123 2.65 6.82 -2.60
C THR A 123 1.34 7.01 -3.36
N GLU A 124 1.36 6.78 -4.67
CA GLU A 124 0.21 7.04 -5.55
C GLU A 124 -1.02 6.20 -5.16
N ASN A 125 -0.82 4.94 -4.80
CA ASN A 125 -1.87 4.06 -4.33
C ASN A 125 -2.53 4.56 -3.03
N PHE A 126 -1.77 5.15 -2.10
CA PHE A 126 -2.31 5.76 -0.89
C PHE A 126 -3.07 7.05 -1.19
N ALA A 127 -2.59 7.86 -2.15
CA ALA A 127 -3.26 9.07 -2.60
C ALA A 127 -4.64 8.77 -3.20
N ILE A 128 -4.78 7.70 -3.98
CA ILE A 128 -6.07 7.23 -4.51
C ILE A 128 -7.03 6.91 -3.37
N MET A 129 -6.58 6.17 -2.36
CA MET A 129 -7.41 5.83 -1.20
C MET A 129 -7.83 7.08 -0.42
N MET A 130 -6.92 8.02 -0.17
CA MET A 130 -7.25 9.28 0.52
C MET A 130 -8.29 10.10 -0.24
N LYS A 131 -8.19 10.16 -1.57
CA LYS A 131 -9.17 10.85 -2.41
C LYS A 131 -10.55 10.24 -2.25
N LEU A 132 -10.68 8.92 -2.38
CA LEU A 132 -11.95 8.22 -2.23
C LEU A 132 -12.54 8.38 -0.83
N LEU A 133 -11.70 8.31 0.21
CA LEU A 133 -12.14 8.49 1.58
C LEU A 133 -12.63 9.92 1.85
N ARG A 134 -11.96 10.93 1.27
CA ARG A 134 -12.43 12.31 1.33
C ARG A 134 -13.80 12.45 0.66
N GLU A 135 -14.00 11.90 -0.52
CA GLU A 135 -15.29 11.90 -1.23
C GLU A 135 -16.37 11.24 -0.38
N PHE A 136 -16.06 10.08 0.23
CA PHE A 136 -16.99 9.39 1.14
C PHE A 136 -17.42 10.24 2.34
N ILE A 137 -16.49 10.96 2.97
CA ILE A 137 -16.78 11.83 4.11
C ILE A 137 -17.62 13.05 3.64
N MET A 138 -17.30 13.61 2.47
CA MET A 138 -18.02 14.74 1.91
C MET A 138 -19.46 14.38 1.50
N GLU A 139 -19.71 13.15 1.04
CA GLU A 139 -21.10 12.67 0.77
C GLU A 139 -21.94 12.61 2.04
N ALA A 140 -21.33 12.45 3.21
CA ALA A 140 -22.01 12.54 4.51
C ALA A 140 -22.30 14.00 4.95
N GLY A 141 -21.99 14.99 4.11
CA GLY A 141 -22.20 16.41 4.38
C GLY A 141 -21.14 17.06 5.27
N ILE A 142 -20.03 16.37 5.53
CA ILE A 142 -18.94 16.82 6.39
C ILE A 142 -17.79 17.34 5.53
N GLN A 143 -17.24 18.51 5.89
CA GLN A 143 -16.00 19.04 5.32
C GLN A 143 -14.83 18.63 6.24
N PRO A 144 -14.14 17.52 5.92
CA PRO A 144 -13.13 17.01 6.84
C PRO A 144 -11.84 17.82 6.76
N PRO A 145 -11.20 18.12 7.90
CA PRO A 145 -9.81 18.57 7.90
C PRO A 145 -8.89 17.52 7.26
N ASP A 146 -7.85 17.96 6.55
CA ASP A 146 -6.90 17.09 5.88
C ASP A 146 -6.28 16.06 6.83
N GLN A 147 -5.95 16.47 8.04
CA GLN A 147 -5.40 15.59 9.07
C GLN A 147 -6.37 14.45 9.44
N LEU A 148 -7.69 14.72 9.49
CA LEU A 148 -8.68 13.68 9.79
C LEU A 148 -8.76 12.65 8.68
N VAL A 149 -8.78 13.11 7.42
CA VAL A 149 -8.77 12.21 6.25
C VAL A 149 -7.52 11.33 6.27
N TYR A 150 -6.36 11.95 6.51
CA TYR A 150 -5.08 11.25 6.57
C TYR A 150 -5.04 10.17 7.66
N LEU A 151 -5.42 10.51 8.91
CA LEU A 151 -5.44 9.56 10.01
C LEU A 151 -6.44 8.42 9.78
N SER A 152 -7.61 8.73 9.20
CA SER A 152 -8.62 7.74 8.85
C SER A 152 -8.11 6.80 7.75
N ALA A 153 -7.44 7.33 6.73
CA ALA A 153 -6.83 6.55 5.67
C ALA A 153 -5.72 5.63 6.21
N LEU A 154 -4.87 6.13 7.10
CA LEU A 154 -3.84 5.31 7.77
C LEU A 154 -4.44 4.17 8.57
N ALA A 155 -5.50 4.43 9.34
CA ALA A 155 -6.16 3.41 10.15
C ALA A 155 -6.78 2.31 9.27
N MET A 156 -7.44 2.70 8.17
CA MET A 156 -8.01 1.76 7.21
C MET A 156 -6.93 0.95 6.50
N TRP A 157 -5.86 1.63 6.06
CA TRP A 157 -4.73 0.97 5.42
C TRP A 157 -4.08 -0.04 6.35
N ALA A 158 -3.77 0.35 7.59
CA ALA A 158 -3.15 -0.54 8.58
C ALA A 158 -4.02 -1.78 8.87
N GLY A 159 -5.35 -1.64 8.90
CA GLY A 159 -6.27 -2.76 9.05
C GLY A 159 -6.24 -3.71 7.84
N ALA A 160 -6.30 -3.15 6.63
CA ALA A 160 -6.22 -3.92 5.39
C ALA A 160 -4.86 -4.63 5.24
N ASP A 161 -3.76 -3.92 5.52
CA ASP A 161 -2.40 -4.45 5.44
C ASP A 161 -2.16 -5.55 6.46
N GLY A 162 -2.57 -5.36 7.71
CA GLY A 162 -2.42 -6.36 8.76
C GLY A 162 -3.12 -7.68 8.43
N VAL A 163 -4.37 -7.64 7.94
CA VAL A 163 -5.08 -8.87 7.52
C VAL A 163 -4.46 -9.45 6.25
N SER A 164 -4.08 -8.63 5.28
CA SER A 164 -3.40 -9.09 4.07
C SER A 164 -2.10 -9.82 4.41
N HIS A 165 -1.31 -9.27 5.33
CA HIS A 165 -0.08 -9.89 5.81
C HIS A 165 -0.35 -11.25 6.47
N LEU A 166 -1.31 -11.33 7.38
CA LEU A 166 -1.68 -12.58 8.05
C LEU A 166 -2.15 -13.66 7.07
N CYS A 167 -2.92 -13.27 6.04
CA CYS A 167 -3.47 -14.19 5.04
C CYS A 167 -2.45 -14.60 3.96
N ALA A 168 -1.54 -13.71 3.60
CA ALA A 168 -0.56 -13.99 2.54
C ALA A 168 0.71 -14.68 3.08
N LEU A 169 1.20 -14.26 4.25
CA LEU A 169 2.51 -14.63 4.79
C LEU A 169 2.47 -15.23 6.18
N GLY A 170 1.41 -14.94 6.95
CA GLY A 170 1.28 -15.31 8.36
C GLY A 170 0.51 -16.60 8.60
N ASP A 171 -0.08 -16.67 9.80
CA ASP A 171 -0.72 -17.88 10.34
C ASP A 171 -1.96 -18.32 9.56
N PHE A 172 -2.58 -17.43 8.79
CA PHE A 172 -3.78 -17.73 7.99
C PHE A 172 -3.46 -18.08 6.54
N ARG A 173 -2.19 -18.21 6.18
CA ARG A 173 -1.75 -18.53 4.81
C ARG A 173 -2.40 -19.80 4.26
N GLU A 174 -2.53 -20.82 5.10
CA GLU A 174 -3.07 -22.13 4.73
C GLU A 174 -4.60 -22.23 4.84
N TYR A 175 -5.29 -21.14 5.23
CA TYR A 175 -6.74 -21.14 5.30
C TYR A 175 -7.37 -21.08 3.92
N GLU A 176 -8.59 -21.61 3.81
CA GLU A 176 -9.40 -21.51 2.60
C GLU A 176 -9.69 -20.05 2.22
N ASP A 177 -9.75 -19.78 0.94
CA ASP A 177 -9.91 -18.40 0.43
C ASP A 177 -11.17 -17.71 0.95
N ASP A 178 -12.29 -18.44 1.10
CA ASP A 178 -13.53 -17.88 1.65
C ASP A 178 -13.35 -17.36 3.08
N LEU A 179 -12.57 -18.06 3.91
CA LEU A 179 -12.26 -17.61 5.27
C LEU A 179 -11.35 -16.39 5.26
N LYS A 180 -10.33 -16.36 4.41
CA LYS A 180 -9.45 -15.19 4.22
C LYS A 180 -10.26 -13.97 3.81
N TRP A 181 -11.16 -14.12 2.85
CA TRP A 181 -12.07 -13.06 2.42
C TRP A 181 -13.03 -12.62 3.53
N GLY A 182 -13.54 -13.55 4.34
CA GLY A 182 -14.37 -13.23 5.50
C GLY A 182 -13.63 -12.38 6.52
N LEU A 183 -12.39 -12.73 6.84
CA LEU A 183 -11.52 -11.96 7.76
C LEU A 183 -11.24 -10.55 7.22
N PHE A 184 -10.89 -10.45 5.93
CA PHE A 184 -10.62 -9.17 5.29
C PHE A 184 -11.86 -8.27 5.28
N SER A 185 -13.01 -8.80 4.87
CA SER A 185 -14.28 -8.07 4.84
C SER A 185 -14.69 -7.58 6.24
N GLN A 186 -14.49 -8.40 7.27
CA GLN A 186 -14.77 -8.02 8.65
C GLN A 186 -13.85 -6.88 9.12
N ALA A 187 -12.56 -6.94 8.84
CA ALA A 187 -11.60 -5.89 9.19
C ALA A 187 -11.93 -4.58 8.47
N LEU A 188 -12.22 -4.65 7.18
CA LEU A 188 -12.60 -3.48 6.38
C LEU A 188 -13.89 -2.84 6.90
N THR A 189 -14.93 -3.64 7.14
CA THR A 189 -16.21 -3.17 7.71
C THR A 189 -16.00 -2.50 9.07
N SER A 190 -15.19 -3.09 9.95
CA SER A 190 -14.86 -2.51 11.26
C SER A 190 -14.14 -1.17 11.13
N SER A 191 -13.23 -1.05 10.16
CA SER A 191 -12.53 0.20 9.87
C SER A 191 -13.48 1.29 9.38
N PHE A 192 -14.43 0.97 8.50
CA PHE A 192 -15.48 1.93 8.07
C PHE A 192 -16.35 2.38 9.22
N PHE A 193 -16.78 1.48 10.09
CA PHE A 193 -17.56 1.85 11.28
C PHE A 193 -16.77 2.76 12.22
N ALA A 194 -15.47 2.48 12.43
CA ALA A 194 -14.62 3.32 13.26
C ALA A 194 -14.48 4.73 12.71
N VAL A 195 -14.29 4.87 11.40
CA VAL A 195 -14.24 6.18 10.72
C VAL A 195 -15.57 6.91 10.85
N ALA A 196 -16.69 6.27 10.52
CA ALA A 196 -18.02 6.86 10.61
C ALA A 196 -18.38 7.32 12.04
N HIS A 197 -18.03 6.51 13.04
CA HIS A 197 -18.21 6.87 14.44
C HIS A 197 -17.33 8.04 14.86
N GLY A 198 -16.07 8.06 14.44
CA GLY A 198 -15.14 9.16 14.68
C GLY A 198 -15.65 10.49 14.12
N LEU A 199 -16.23 10.47 12.92
CA LEU A 199 -16.84 11.65 12.27
C LEU A 199 -18.05 12.17 13.07
N GLN A 200 -18.91 11.28 13.59
CA GLN A 200 -20.04 11.68 14.42
C GLN A 200 -19.62 12.35 15.74
N LEU A 201 -18.48 11.93 16.31
CA LEU A 201 -17.93 12.56 17.51
C LEU A 201 -17.34 13.94 17.20
N VAL A 202 -16.76 14.14 16.03
CA VAL A 202 -16.24 15.44 15.61
C VAL A 202 -17.38 16.42 15.35
N ASP A 203 -18.45 16.00 14.68
CA ASP A 203 -19.62 16.85 14.38
C ASP A 203 -20.33 17.34 15.65
N LYS A 204 -20.40 16.51 16.69
CA LYS A 204 -20.99 16.87 17.99
C LYS A 204 -20.15 17.83 18.83
N ASN A 205 -18.87 17.99 18.51
CA ASN A 205 -17.93 18.83 19.27
C ASN A 205 -17.50 20.09 18.50
N LEU A 206 -18.06 20.32 17.31
CA LEU A 206 -17.90 21.59 16.59
C LEU A 206 -18.88 22.62 17.21
N PRO A 207 -18.37 23.82 17.60
CA PRO A 207 -19.19 24.87 18.19
C PRO A 207 -20.19 25.46 17.22
#